data_e818344d47100497cb251b61dcddf2f3
#
_entry.id   e818344d47100497cb251b61dcddf2f3
#
_cell.length_a   1.000
_cell.length_b   1.000
_cell.length_c   1.000
_cell.angle_alpha   90.00
_cell.angle_beta   90.00
_cell.angle_gamma   90.00
#
_symmetry.space_group_name_H-M   'P 1'
#
loop_
_entity.id
_entity.type
_entity.pdbx_description
1 polymer ?
#
loop_
_entity_poly.entity_id
_entity_poly.type
_entity_poly.pdbx_seq_one_letter_code
_entity_poly.pdbx_strand_id
1 'polypeptide(L)'
;MRRLRIRRFREQGWEEVWDEIAEEGLLELNVKDGPTVSLVCTPQDIKALVFGYLLGRGLIRAAEEVQEYREEWDFSVAIPGEVVRVAVRLAREISSSTDTLIWSSCAGEANFAGCEVLSPRPLFSASNLLSIPQKINAHIQGFRRTGAFHYAFLLDRDMTILTVGEDIGRHNAVDKAIGKAVLTGQGLEETVLFTTGRATAEMAAKAVRAGIPLLASQGAALLGAIHLARKYNLGLIGFLRGRRFNLYAGEAWLKP
;
A
#
# COMPACT_ATOMS: atom_id res chain seq x y z
N MET A 1 5.69 -9.90 15.38
CA MET A 1 4.96 -9.48 16.62
C MET A 1 5.62 -10.13 17.82
N ARG A 2 5.96 -9.36 18.85
CA ARG A 2 6.53 -9.84 20.11
C ARG A 2 5.54 -9.74 21.24
N ARG A 3 5.64 -10.67 22.19
CA ARG A 3 4.82 -10.67 23.39
C ARG A 3 5.64 -10.14 24.56
N LEU A 4 5.20 -9.02 25.16
CA LEU A 4 5.89 -8.38 26.26
C LEU A 4 4.99 -8.30 27.50
N ARG A 5 5.60 -8.40 28.68
CA ARG A 5 4.93 -8.14 29.94
C ARG A 5 4.95 -6.63 30.21
N ILE A 6 3.74 -6.05 30.35
CA ILE A 6 3.55 -4.61 30.55
C ILE A 6 2.73 -4.33 31.79
N ARG A 7 2.75 -3.09 32.27
CA ARG A 7 1.82 -2.61 33.28
C ARG A 7 0.69 -1.82 32.60
N ARG A 8 -0.53 -2.22 32.85
CA ARG A 8 -1.73 -1.56 32.33
C ARG A 8 -2.47 -0.88 33.47
N PHE A 9 -2.84 0.38 33.28
CA PHE A 9 -3.70 1.10 34.21
C PHE A 9 -5.15 0.99 33.77
N ARG A 10 -6.04 0.66 34.72
CA ARG A 10 -7.50 0.73 34.56
C ARG A 10 -8.09 1.53 35.73
N GLU A 11 -9.38 1.81 35.71
CA GLU A 11 -10.07 2.55 36.79
C GLU A 11 -9.81 1.98 38.18
N GLN A 12 -9.56 0.69 38.31
CA GLN A 12 -9.27 -0.03 39.53
C GLN A 12 -7.78 -0.06 39.93
N GLY A 13 -6.88 0.56 39.13
CA GLY A 13 -5.45 0.61 39.37
C GLY A 13 -4.59 -0.11 38.33
N TRP A 14 -3.35 -0.43 38.72
CA TRP A 14 -2.35 -1.07 37.87
C TRP A 14 -2.45 -2.59 37.91
N GLU A 15 -2.37 -3.22 36.75
CA GLU A 15 -2.26 -4.67 36.56
C GLU A 15 -1.05 -5.03 35.69
N GLU A 16 -0.45 -6.19 35.90
CA GLU A 16 0.56 -6.74 34.99
C GLU A 16 -0.12 -7.69 34.00
N VAL A 17 0.08 -7.43 32.70
CA VAL A 17 -0.52 -8.22 31.63
C VAL A 17 0.49 -8.49 30.52
N TRP A 18 0.24 -9.53 29.74
CA TRP A 18 0.94 -9.74 28.48
C TRP A 18 0.27 -8.97 27.36
N ASP A 19 1.05 -8.24 26.58
CA ASP A 19 0.58 -7.52 25.40
C ASP A 19 1.34 -7.95 24.15
N GLU A 20 0.70 -7.82 22.99
CA GLU A 20 1.29 -8.12 21.71
C GLU A 20 1.70 -6.82 21.03
N ILE A 21 2.98 -6.72 20.73
CA ILE A 21 3.60 -5.51 20.17
C ILE A 21 4.00 -5.77 18.72
N ALA A 22 3.64 -4.85 17.83
CA ALA A 22 4.12 -4.87 16.46
C ALA A 22 5.63 -4.61 16.42
N GLU A 23 6.31 -5.26 15.50
CA GLU A 23 7.75 -5.04 15.27
C GLU A 23 7.94 -4.07 14.13
N GLU A 24 8.87 -3.14 14.34
CA GLU A 24 9.41 -2.28 13.30
C GLU A 24 10.71 -2.88 12.79
N GLY A 25 10.92 -2.79 11.49
CA GLY A 25 12.18 -3.11 10.83
C GLY A 25 12.56 -2.02 9.85
N LEU A 26 13.79 -2.04 9.38
CA LEU A 26 14.31 -1.12 8.38
C LEU A 26 14.62 -1.87 7.09
N LEU A 27 13.97 -1.51 6.01
CA LEU A 27 14.35 -1.92 4.66
C LEU A 27 15.28 -0.87 4.05
N GLU A 28 16.52 -1.26 3.74
CA GLU A 28 17.47 -0.47 2.94
C GLU A 28 17.45 -1.03 1.51
N LEU A 29 16.75 -0.34 0.61
CA LEU A 29 16.65 -0.70 -0.80
C LEU A 29 17.69 0.07 -1.61
N ASN A 30 18.60 -0.65 -2.26
CA ASN A 30 19.56 -0.11 -3.21
C ASN A 30 19.16 -0.53 -4.64
N VAL A 31 18.86 0.43 -5.49
CA VAL A 31 18.62 0.19 -6.91
C VAL A 31 19.93 0.50 -7.65
N LYS A 32 20.50 -0.48 -8.35
CA LYS A 32 21.73 -0.30 -9.10
C LYS A 32 21.57 0.85 -10.10
N ASP A 33 22.52 1.78 -10.08
CA ASP A 33 22.51 2.99 -10.90
C ASP A 33 21.27 3.89 -10.70
N GLY A 34 20.64 3.79 -9.52
CA GLY A 34 19.45 4.50 -9.15
C GLY A 34 19.41 4.90 -7.67
N PRO A 35 18.23 5.14 -7.09
CA PRO A 35 18.11 5.63 -5.73
C PRO A 35 18.42 4.55 -4.69
N THR A 36 18.99 4.98 -3.55
CA THR A 36 18.98 4.23 -2.30
C THR A 36 17.88 4.78 -1.40
N VAL A 37 17.05 3.90 -0.83
CA VAL A 37 15.87 4.28 -0.06
C VAL A 37 15.82 3.48 1.22
N SER A 38 15.49 4.15 2.34
CA SER A 38 15.26 3.51 3.63
C SER A 38 13.78 3.61 4.00
N LEU A 39 13.15 2.48 4.28
CA LEU A 39 11.73 2.38 4.65
C LEU A 39 11.60 1.68 6.00
N VAL A 40 10.98 2.36 6.96
CA VAL A 40 10.52 1.70 8.20
C VAL A 40 9.26 0.91 7.87
N CYS A 41 9.27 -0.38 8.14
CA CYS A 41 8.20 -1.31 7.75
C CYS A 41 8.06 -2.47 8.74
N THR A 42 6.99 -3.22 8.62
CA THR A 42 6.95 -4.56 9.21
C THR A 42 7.88 -5.48 8.42
N PRO A 43 8.84 -6.18 9.06
CA PRO A 43 9.84 -7.01 8.37
C PRO A 43 9.25 -8.35 7.89
N GLN A 44 8.22 -8.27 7.08
CA GLN A 44 7.51 -9.39 6.44
C GLN A 44 7.15 -8.99 5.02
N ASP A 45 7.05 -9.95 4.11
CA ASP A 45 6.69 -9.71 2.71
C ASP A 45 7.60 -8.69 2.01
N ILE A 46 8.90 -8.67 2.34
CA ILE A 46 9.87 -7.65 1.87
C ILE A 46 9.94 -7.62 0.34
N LYS A 47 10.00 -8.78 -0.30
CA LYS A 47 10.02 -8.85 -1.76
C LYS A 47 8.78 -8.16 -2.38
N ALA A 48 7.60 -8.41 -1.82
CA ALA A 48 6.38 -7.74 -2.26
C ALA A 48 6.43 -6.22 -2.01
N LEU A 49 6.93 -5.79 -0.84
CA LEU A 49 7.14 -4.37 -0.54
C LEU A 49 8.02 -3.70 -1.60
N VAL A 50 9.16 -4.32 -1.94
CA VAL A 50 10.11 -3.79 -2.94
C VAL A 50 9.46 -3.69 -4.32
N PHE A 51 8.82 -4.76 -4.81
CA PHE A 51 8.21 -4.75 -6.14
C PHE A 51 7.05 -3.76 -6.25
N GLY A 52 6.20 -3.68 -5.22
CA GLY A 52 5.13 -2.67 -5.18
C GLY A 52 5.67 -1.25 -5.08
N TYR A 53 6.73 -1.01 -4.30
CA TYR A 53 7.41 0.27 -4.24
C TYR A 53 7.97 0.68 -5.60
N LEU A 54 8.73 -0.21 -6.27
CA LEU A 54 9.33 0.07 -7.58
C LEU A 54 8.26 0.40 -8.63
N LEU A 55 7.17 -0.38 -8.69
CA LEU A 55 6.04 -0.10 -9.59
C LEU A 55 5.34 1.21 -9.20
N GLY A 56 5.06 1.41 -7.93
CA GLY A 56 4.43 2.62 -7.41
C GLY A 56 5.25 3.90 -7.65
N ARG A 57 6.57 3.78 -7.82
CA ARG A 57 7.47 4.88 -8.24
C ARG A 57 7.64 4.98 -9.76
N GLY A 58 7.09 4.04 -10.53
CA GLY A 58 7.26 3.98 -11.98
C GLY A 58 8.66 3.57 -12.40
N LEU A 59 9.41 2.92 -11.51
CA LEU A 59 10.74 2.38 -11.80
C LEU A 59 10.65 1.07 -12.58
N ILE A 60 9.56 0.33 -12.42
CA ILE A 60 9.20 -0.84 -13.21
C ILE A 60 7.72 -0.75 -13.64
N ARG A 61 7.35 -1.50 -14.66
CA ARG A 61 5.97 -1.72 -15.11
C ARG A 61 5.51 -3.17 -14.88
N ALA A 62 6.47 -4.12 -14.83
CA ALA A 62 6.23 -5.53 -14.62
C ALA A 62 7.37 -6.17 -13.82
N ALA A 63 7.12 -7.34 -13.23
CA ALA A 63 8.11 -8.03 -12.38
C ALA A 63 9.37 -8.42 -13.15
N GLU A 64 9.24 -8.75 -14.42
CA GLU A 64 10.31 -9.21 -15.31
C GLU A 64 11.36 -8.12 -15.58
N GLU A 65 11.04 -6.86 -15.32
CA GLU A 65 12.00 -5.75 -15.42
C GLU A 65 13.03 -5.75 -14.26
N VAL A 66 12.81 -6.53 -13.20
CA VAL A 66 13.80 -6.77 -12.15
C VAL A 66 14.66 -7.97 -12.54
N GLN A 67 15.88 -7.72 -13.03
CA GLN A 67 16.81 -8.76 -13.50
C GLN A 67 17.54 -9.47 -12.36
N GLU A 68 17.88 -8.72 -11.30
CA GLU A 68 18.53 -9.27 -10.11
C GLU A 68 17.82 -8.75 -8.86
N TYR A 69 17.64 -9.64 -7.91
CA TYR A 69 17.11 -9.35 -6.58
C TYR A 69 17.95 -10.11 -5.55
N ARG A 70 18.56 -9.40 -4.61
CA ARG A 70 19.33 -9.97 -3.50
C ARG A 70 18.80 -9.37 -2.20
N GLU A 71 18.63 -10.21 -1.22
CA GLU A 71 18.09 -9.85 0.10
C GLU A 71 19.00 -10.41 1.19
N GLU A 72 19.46 -9.54 2.09
CA GLU A 72 20.32 -9.87 3.23
C GLU A 72 19.70 -9.34 4.51
N TRP A 73 19.68 -10.18 5.55
CA TRP A 73 19.10 -9.85 6.85
C TRP A 73 20.18 -9.60 7.88
N ASP A 74 20.03 -8.53 8.67
CA ASP A 74 20.88 -8.21 9.82
C ASP A 74 20.02 -8.16 11.07
N PHE A 75 20.13 -9.18 11.90
CA PHE A 75 19.41 -9.34 13.17
C PHE A 75 20.19 -8.78 14.36
N SER A 76 21.39 -8.23 14.16
CA SER A 76 22.24 -7.69 15.23
C SER A 76 21.83 -6.28 15.64
N VAL A 77 21.03 -5.60 14.85
CA VAL A 77 20.59 -4.22 15.08
C VAL A 77 19.43 -4.20 16.08
N ALA A 78 19.62 -3.50 17.21
CA ALA A 78 18.61 -3.44 18.26
C ALA A 78 17.49 -2.43 17.98
N ILE A 79 17.78 -1.33 17.27
CA ILE A 79 16.84 -0.23 16.99
C ILE A 79 17.07 0.25 15.55
N PRO A 80 16.03 0.30 14.70
CA PRO A 80 14.60 0.08 15.00
C PRO A 80 14.20 -1.39 15.12
N GLY A 81 15.10 -2.35 14.92
CA GLY A 81 14.85 -3.78 14.90
C GLY A 81 15.59 -4.43 13.72
N GLU A 82 15.01 -5.46 13.13
CA GLU A 82 15.64 -6.18 12.02
C GLU A 82 15.90 -5.23 10.83
N VAL A 83 17.11 -5.29 10.27
CA VAL A 83 17.49 -4.56 9.05
C VAL A 83 17.54 -5.53 7.89
N VAL A 84 16.84 -5.19 6.83
CA VAL A 84 16.85 -5.96 5.57
C VAL A 84 17.49 -5.09 4.50
N ARG A 85 18.60 -5.55 3.93
CA ARG A 85 19.24 -4.89 2.78
C ARG A 85 18.84 -5.58 1.51
N VAL A 86 18.22 -4.84 0.61
CA VAL A 86 17.81 -5.35 -0.70
C VAL A 86 18.56 -4.59 -1.79
N ALA A 87 19.25 -5.34 -2.65
CA ALA A 87 19.86 -4.82 -3.86
C ALA A 87 19.11 -5.34 -5.08
N VAL A 88 18.73 -4.43 -5.98
CA VAL A 88 18.06 -4.77 -7.24
C VAL A 88 18.78 -4.18 -8.43
N ARG A 89 18.76 -4.92 -9.57
CA ARG A 89 19.15 -4.42 -10.87
C ARG A 89 17.96 -4.47 -11.81
N LEU A 90 17.67 -3.34 -12.45
CA LEU A 90 16.57 -3.21 -13.39
C LEU A 90 17.04 -3.44 -14.82
N ALA A 91 16.12 -3.85 -15.70
CA ALA A 91 16.40 -4.07 -17.12
C ALA A 91 16.71 -2.78 -17.88
N ARG A 92 16.21 -1.64 -17.38
CA ARG A 92 16.47 -0.31 -17.96
C ARG A 92 17.35 0.52 -17.04
N GLU A 93 18.18 1.38 -17.62
CA GLU A 93 18.91 2.39 -16.88
C GLU A 93 17.94 3.44 -16.33
N ILE A 94 18.15 3.85 -15.08
CA ILE A 94 17.41 4.94 -14.45
C ILE A 94 18.18 6.22 -14.75
N SER A 95 17.56 7.16 -15.47
CA SER A 95 18.16 8.50 -15.60
C SER A 95 18.23 9.13 -14.20
N SER A 96 19.42 9.61 -13.82
CA SER A 96 19.80 10.10 -12.48
C SER A 96 19.05 11.35 -11.98
N SER A 97 17.98 11.77 -12.61
CA SER A 97 17.20 12.96 -12.28
C SER A 97 15.97 12.69 -11.38
N THR A 98 15.87 11.53 -10.77
CA THR A 98 14.82 11.30 -9.78
C THR A 98 15.26 11.85 -8.45
N ASP A 99 14.91 13.11 -8.20
CA ASP A 99 15.00 13.73 -6.89
C ASP A 99 14.44 12.78 -5.83
N THR A 100 15.25 12.51 -4.81
CA THR A 100 14.89 11.69 -3.66
C THR A 100 13.94 12.48 -2.77
N LEU A 101 12.72 12.70 -3.23
CA LEU A 101 11.67 13.28 -2.41
C LEU A 101 11.15 12.21 -1.47
N ILE A 102 11.69 12.20 -0.27
CA ILE A 102 11.14 11.48 0.89
C ILE A 102 9.76 12.08 1.16
N TRP A 103 8.72 11.37 0.79
CA TRP A 103 7.35 11.77 1.08
C TRP A 103 7.02 11.47 2.54
N SER A 104 7.34 12.40 3.43
CA SER A 104 6.51 12.57 4.61
C SER A 104 5.29 13.36 4.16
N SER A 105 4.12 12.82 4.25
CA SER A 105 2.75 13.31 4.13
C SER A 105 2.44 14.75 3.66
N CYS A 106 3.37 15.59 3.24
CA CYS A 106 3.21 16.98 2.86
C CYS A 106 4.06 17.35 1.65
N ALA A 107 3.36 17.63 0.55
CA ALA A 107 3.69 18.52 -0.56
C ALA A 107 5.16 18.61 -1.04
N GLY A 108 5.46 17.89 -2.09
CA GLY A 108 6.41 18.25 -3.14
C GLY A 108 5.71 17.98 -4.47
N GLU A 109 6.12 18.62 -5.55
CA GLU A 109 5.65 18.25 -6.89
C GLU A 109 6.05 16.80 -7.15
N ALA A 110 5.07 15.90 -6.98
CA ALA A 110 5.26 14.49 -7.30
C ALA A 110 5.59 14.41 -8.78
N ASN A 111 6.71 13.81 -9.09
CA ASN A 111 6.97 13.38 -10.45
C ASN A 111 5.94 12.29 -10.79
N PHE A 112 4.82 12.66 -11.42
CA PHE A 112 3.79 11.76 -11.93
C PHE A 112 4.12 11.30 -13.36
N ALA A 113 5.37 11.41 -13.79
CA ALA A 113 5.83 10.84 -15.04
C ALA A 113 5.52 9.33 -15.07
N GLY A 114 5.05 8.85 -16.20
CA GLY A 114 4.68 7.44 -16.39
C GLY A 114 3.29 7.05 -15.88
N CYS A 115 2.47 7.99 -15.39
CA CYS A 115 1.05 7.74 -15.18
C CYS A 115 0.30 7.87 -16.51
N GLU A 116 -0.43 6.84 -16.89
CA GLU A 116 -1.30 6.83 -18.06
C GLU A 116 -2.75 7.12 -17.65
N VAL A 117 -3.49 7.81 -18.52
CA VAL A 117 -4.92 8.08 -18.29
C VAL A 117 -5.70 6.80 -18.44
N LEU A 118 -6.42 6.39 -17.39
CA LEU A 118 -7.24 5.18 -17.40
C LEU A 118 -8.45 5.36 -18.31
N SER A 119 -8.93 4.26 -18.89
CA SER A 119 -10.09 4.21 -19.78
C SER A 119 -11.32 3.68 -19.06
N PRO A 120 -12.20 4.55 -18.51
CA PRO A 120 -13.31 4.14 -17.69
C PRO A 120 -14.34 3.30 -18.45
N ARG A 121 -14.85 2.28 -17.76
CA ARG A 121 -16.00 1.48 -18.16
C ARG A 121 -16.76 0.99 -16.92
N PRO A 122 -18.07 0.71 -16.98
CA PRO A 122 -18.83 0.27 -15.81
C PRO A 122 -18.39 -1.13 -15.35
N LEU A 123 -17.57 -1.21 -14.30
CA LEU A 123 -17.05 -2.46 -13.76
C LEU A 123 -17.69 -2.84 -12.42
N PHE A 124 -17.89 -1.87 -11.52
CA PHE A 124 -18.21 -2.13 -10.13
C PHE A 124 -19.63 -1.71 -9.78
N SER A 125 -20.35 -2.52 -9.00
CA SER A 125 -21.62 -2.09 -8.43
C SER A 125 -21.42 -1.44 -7.07
N ALA A 126 -22.18 -0.40 -6.76
CA ALA A 126 -22.11 0.27 -5.47
C ALA A 126 -22.44 -0.68 -4.30
N SER A 127 -23.37 -1.61 -4.49
CA SER A 127 -23.73 -2.62 -3.48
C SER A 127 -22.58 -3.58 -3.19
N ASN A 128 -21.82 -4.01 -4.22
CA ASN A 128 -20.67 -4.87 -4.03
C ASN A 128 -19.57 -4.13 -3.25
N LEU A 129 -19.30 -2.87 -3.59
CA LEU A 129 -18.31 -2.05 -2.87
C LEU A 129 -18.65 -1.90 -1.38
N LEU A 130 -19.93 -1.75 -1.03
CA LEU A 130 -20.37 -1.69 0.36
C LEU A 130 -20.11 -2.99 1.16
N SER A 131 -19.92 -4.13 0.49
CA SER A 131 -19.59 -5.40 1.15
C SER A 131 -18.14 -5.51 1.61
N ILE A 132 -17.22 -4.70 1.06
CA ILE A 132 -15.78 -4.79 1.33
C ILE A 132 -15.45 -4.77 2.82
N PRO A 133 -15.94 -3.83 3.64
CA PRO A 133 -15.60 -3.78 5.08
C PRO A 133 -15.96 -5.06 5.84
N GLN A 134 -17.03 -5.73 5.46
CA GLN A 134 -17.42 -7.01 6.06
C GLN A 134 -16.47 -8.14 5.63
N LYS A 135 -16.16 -8.21 4.33
CA LYS A 135 -15.28 -9.26 3.77
C LYS A 135 -13.87 -9.21 4.34
N ILE A 136 -13.30 -8.02 4.51
CA ILE A 136 -11.93 -7.87 5.04
C ILE A 136 -11.82 -8.10 6.55
N ASN A 137 -12.91 -8.11 7.28
CA ASN A 137 -12.94 -8.14 8.74
C ASN A 137 -12.18 -9.35 9.34
N ALA A 138 -12.19 -10.49 8.65
CA ALA A 138 -11.45 -11.68 9.07
C ALA A 138 -9.91 -11.55 8.87
N HIS A 139 -9.46 -10.63 8.03
CA HIS A 139 -8.07 -10.49 7.62
C HIS A 139 -7.29 -9.42 8.40
N ILE A 140 -7.94 -8.63 9.27
CA ILE A 140 -7.30 -7.53 10.01
C ILE A 140 -6.95 -7.91 11.46
N GLN A 141 -6.52 -9.15 11.68
CA GLN A 141 -6.25 -9.68 13.03
C GLN A 141 -5.07 -8.98 13.71
N GLY A 142 -4.01 -8.63 12.97
CA GLY A 142 -2.88 -7.89 13.50
C GLY A 142 -3.29 -6.55 14.11
N PHE A 143 -4.16 -5.79 13.44
CA PHE A 143 -4.71 -4.55 13.99
C PHE A 143 -5.54 -4.78 15.26
N ARG A 144 -6.39 -5.81 15.29
CA ARG A 144 -7.21 -6.12 16.46
C ARG A 144 -6.38 -6.47 17.70
N ARG A 145 -5.21 -7.09 17.49
CA ARG A 145 -4.33 -7.54 18.56
C ARG A 145 -3.40 -6.43 19.06
N THR A 146 -2.91 -5.58 18.16
CA THR A 146 -1.85 -4.60 18.46
C THR A 146 -2.27 -3.14 18.31
N GLY A 147 -3.31 -2.87 17.51
CA GLY A 147 -3.71 -1.51 17.12
C GLY A 147 -2.75 -0.81 16.14
N ALA A 148 -1.67 -1.47 15.70
CA ALA A 148 -0.55 -0.84 15.01
C ALA A 148 -0.56 -0.99 13.49
N PHE A 149 -1.30 -1.96 12.94
CA PHE A 149 -1.22 -2.29 11.52
C PHE A 149 -2.22 -1.54 10.64
N HIS A 150 -1.77 -1.20 9.46
CA HIS A 150 -2.59 -0.84 8.32
C HIS A 150 -2.70 -2.01 7.34
N TYR A 151 -3.79 -2.01 6.58
CA TYR A 151 -4.04 -3.02 5.56
C TYR A 151 -4.38 -2.38 4.22
N ALA A 152 -3.96 -3.06 3.17
CA ALA A 152 -4.44 -2.84 1.82
C ALA A 152 -4.87 -4.18 1.19
N PHE A 153 -5.91 -4.15 0.41
CA PHE A 153 -6.49 -5.30 -0.26
C PHE A 153 -6.64 -5.00 -1.75
N LEU A 154 -6.22 -5.92 -2.58
CA LEU A 154 -6.69 -5.96 -3.96
C LEU A 154 -7.87 -6.93 -4.02
N LEU A 155 -8.97 -6.46 -4.56
CA LEU A 155 -10.18 -7.24 -4.75
C LEU A 155 -10.56 -7.23 -6.23
N ASP A 156 -11.11 -8.33 -6.73
CA ASP A 156 -11.66 -8.39 -8.06
C ASP A 156 -13.02 -7.63 -8.15
N ARG A 157 -13.65 -7.64 -9.34
CA ARG A 157 -14.94 -6.99 -9.57
C ARG A 157 -16.10 -7.57 -8.74
N ASP A 158 -15.95 -8.80 -8.24
CA ASP A 158 -16.92 -9.48 -7.39
C ASP A 158 -16.57 -9.35 -5.88
N MET A 159 -15.58 -8.51 -5.59
CA MET A 159 -15.03 -8.26 -4.25
C MET A 159 -14.45 -9.51 -3.59
N THR A 160 -13.89 -10.43 -4.38
CA THR A 160 -13.04 -11.52 -3.88
C THR A 160 -11.65 -10.95 -3.59
N ILE A 161 -11.09 -11.26 -2.43
CA ILE A 161 -9.76 -10.80 -2.05
C ILE A 161 -8.71 -11.58 -2.85
N LEU A 162 -7.93 -10.87 -3.64
CA LEU A 162 -6.83 -11.41 -4.44
C LEU A 162 -5.52 -11.36 -3.65
N THR A 163 -5.20 -10.21 -3.07
CA THR A 163 -4.00 -10.02 -2.24
C THR A 163 -4.29 -9.17 -1.01
N VAL A 164 -3.46 -9.36 0.02
CA VAL A 164 -3.49 -8.58 1.26
C VAL A 164 -2.09 -8.08 1.58
N GLY A 165 -1.94 -6.78 1.77
CA GLY A 165 -0.75 -6.16 2.34
C GLY A 165 -1.03 -5.72 3.77
N GLU A 166 -0.18 -6.15 4.71
CA GLU A 166 -0.19 -5.76 6.11
C GLU A 166 1.12 -5.06 6.44
N ASP A 167 1.07 -3.88 7.04
CA ASP A 167 2.25 -3.14 7.48
C ASP A 167 1.87 -2.10 8.53
N ILE A 168 2.84 -1.70 9.37
CA ILE A 168 2.70 -0.56 10.29
C ILE A 168 2.56 0.77 9.52
N GLY A 169 3.10 0.83 8.29
CA GLY A 169 2.99 1.94 7.36
C GLY A 169 1.88 1.74 6.33
N ARG A 170 0.89 2.64 6.29
CA ARG A 170 -0.23 2.55 5.31
C ARG A 170 0.22 2.52 3.85
N HIS A 171 1.32 3.21 3.50
CA HIS A 171 1.88 3.21 2.14
C HIS A 171 2.56 1.88 1.81
N ASN A 172 3.28 1.32 2.78
CA ASN A 172 3.90 0.01 2.64
C ASN A 172 2.86 -1.11 2.51
N ALA A 173 1.74 -1.02 3.24
CA ALA A 173 0.63 -1.97 3.09
C ALA A 173 0.09 -1.98 1.65
N VAL A 174 -0.05 -0.79 1.03
CA VAL A 174 -0.45 -0.66 -0.39
C VAL A 174 0.61 -1.27 -1.30
N ASP A 175 1.90 -0.96 -1.08
CA ASP A 175 3.00 -1.53 -1.87
C ASP A 175 3.02 -3.06 -1.76
N LYS A 176 2.88 -3.61 -0.55
CA LYS A 176 2.81 -5.07 -0.36
C LYS A 176 1.65 -5.72 -1.10
N ALA A 177 0.46 -5.12 -1.08
CA ALA A 177 -0.69 -5.65 -1.80
C ALA A 177 -0.48 -5.66 -3.31
N ILE A 178 0.00 -4.53 -3.88
CA ILE A 178 0.32 -4.40 -5.31
C ILE A 178 1.47 -5.33 -5.69
N GLY A 179 2.54 -5.36 -4.90
CA GLY A 179 3.72 -6.18 -5.18
C GLY A 179 3.43 -7.67 -5.18
N LYS A 180 2.54 -8.17 -4.30
CA LYS A 180 2.08 -9.56 -4.33
C LYS A 180 1.39 -9.89 -5.65
N ALA A 181 0.53 -9.00 -6.15
CA ALA A 181 -0.14 -9.19 -7.42
C ALA A 181 0.84 -9.18 -8.61
N VAL A 182 1.78 -8.23 -8.61
CA VAL A 182 2.83 -8.12 -9.63
C VAL A 182 3.69 -9.39 -9.68
N LEU A 183 4.10 -9.91 -8.51
CA LEU A 183 4.93 -11.11 -8.41
C LEU A 183 4.22 -12.39 -8.89
N THR A 184 2.89 -12.41 -8.85
CA THR A 184 2.08 -13.56 -9.30
C THR A 184 1.52 -13.39 -10.71
N GLY A 185 1.81 -12.27 -11.39
CA GLY A 185 1.26 -11.96 -12.71
C GLY A 185 -0.25 -11.70 -12.70
N GLN A 186 -0.81 -11.31 -11.55
CA GLN A 186 -2.22 -11.01 -11.42
C GLN A 186 -2.56 -9.70 -12.18
N GLY A 187 -3.50 -9.76 -13.11
CA GLY A 187 -4.04 -8.58 -13.79
C GLY A 187 -4.71 -7.61 -12.80
N LEU A 188 -4.48 -6.31 -12.99
CA LEU A 188 -4.94 -5.26 -12.07
C LEU A 188 -6.04 -4.37 -12.67
N GLU A 189 -6.34 -4.48 -13.95
CA GLU A 189 -7.22 -3.60 -14.73
C GLU A 189 -8.71 -3.73 -14.38
N GLU A 190 -9.07 -4.74 -13.60
CA GLU A 190 -10.45 -4.97 -13.13
C GLU A 190 -10.52 -5.10 -11.61
N THR A 191 -9.58 -4.46 -10.89
CA THR A 191 -9.48 -4.59 -9.44
C THR A 191 -9.85 -3.32 -8.70
N VAL A 192 -10.17 -3.48 -7.42
CA VAL A 192 -10.32 -2.40 -6.45
C VAL A 192 -9.14 -2.49 -5.48
N LEU A 193 -8.41 -1.40 -5.33
CA LEU A 193 -7.45 -1.23 -4.25
C LEU A 193 -8.16 -0.61 -3.05
N PHE A 194 -8.40 -1.38 -2.02
CA PHE A 194 -8.95 -0.88 -0.76
C PHE A 194 -7.86 -0.68 0.28
N THR A 195 -7.90 0.42 1.04
CA THR A 195 -6.97 0.69 2.15
C THR A 195 -7.70 1.10 3.42
N THR A 196 -7.21 0.66 4.58
CA THR A 196 -7.66 1.15 5.89
C THR A 196 -7.13 2.53 6.23
N GLY A 197 -6.06 2.98 5.54
CA GLY A 197 -5.48 4.32 5.66
C GLY A 197 -6.27 5.37 4.88
N ARG A 198 -5.84 6.65 4.97
CA ARG A 198 -6.36 7.75 4.14
C ARG A 198 -5.87 7.60 2.70
N ALA A 199 -6.73 7.90 1.71
CA ALA A 199 -6.31 7.99 0.32
C ALA A 199 -5.52 9.29 0.09
N THR A 200 -4.21 9.15 -0.14
CA THR A 200 -3.27 10.25 -0.41
C THR A 200 -2.96 10.36 -1.91
N ALA A 201 -2.37 11.47 -2.35
CA ALA A 201 -1.91 11.65 -3.73
C ALA A 201 -0.95 10.53 -4.16
N GLU A 202 -0.06 10.10 -3.25
CA GLU A 202 0.88 9.00 -3.51
C GLU A 202 0.15 7.67 -3.75
N MET A 203 -0.86 7.33 -2.93
CA MET A 203 -1.66 6.13 -3.13
C MET A 203 -2.44 6.16 -4.44
N ALA A 204 -3.00 7.34 -4.80
CA ALA A 204 -3.66 7.52 -6.10
C ALA A 204 -2.67 7.32 -7.26
N ALA A 205 -1.46 7.87 -7.16
CA ALA A 205 -0.41 7.67 -8.17
C ALA A 205 0.00 6.19 -8.30
N LYS A 206 0.15 5.47 -7.18
CA LYS A 206 0.44 4.03 -7.17
C LYS A 206 -0.66 3.24 -7.87
N ALA A 207 -1.94 3.54 -7.57
CA ALA A 207 -3.08 2.89 -8.23
C ALA A 207 -3.09 3.15 -9.75
N VAL A 208 -2.88 4.39 -10.18
CA VAL A 208 -2.82 4.75 -11.61
C VAL A 208 -1.68 4.04 -12.33
N ARG A 209 -0.47 4.05 -11.76
CA ARG A 209 0.70 3.35 -12.36
C ARG A 209 0.51 1.85 -12.44
N ALA A 210 -0.20 1.27 -11.49
CA ALA A 210 -0.54 -0.14 -11.49
C ALA A 210 -1.72 -0.47 -12.43
N GLY A 211 -2.33 0.51 -13.11
CA GLY A 211 -3.51 0.29 -13.95
C GLY A 211 -4.77 -0.06 -13.16
N ILE A 212 -4.80 0.19 -11.86
CA ILE A 212 -5.93 -0.12 -10.97
C ILE A 212 -7.02 0.95 -11.17
N PRO A 213 -8.24 0.56 -11.57
CA PRO A 213 -9.31 1.50 -11.91
C PRO A 213 -9.94 2.22 -10.71
N LEU A 214 -9.93 1.61 -9.52
CA LEU A 214 -10.63 2.16 -8.35
C LEU A 214 -9.77 2.06 -7.07
N LEU A 215 -9.55 3.22 -6.43
CA LEU A 215 -8.98 3.32 -5.08
C LEU A 215 -10.11 3.63 -4.08
N ALA A 216 -10.31 2.74 -3.13
CA ALA A 216 -11.27 2.89 -2.05
C ALA A 216 -10.56 2.97 -0.69
N SER A 217 -11.00 3.87 0.17
CA SER A 217 -10.42 4.10 1.49
C SER A 217 -11.48 4.02 2.58
N GLN A 218 -11.16 3.36 3.69
CA GLN A 218 -11.96 3.42 4.91
C GLN A 218 -11.91 4.81 5.58
N GLY A 219 -10.81 5.54 5.35
CA GLY A 219 -10.58 6.90 5.83
C GLY A 219 -10.98 7.97 4.81
N ALA A 220 -10.48 9.17 5.01
CA ALA A 220 -10.70 10.31 4.13
C ALA A 220 -9.88 10.23 2.84
N ALA A 221 -10.41 10.78 1.75
CA ALA A 221 -9.62 11.16 0.59
C ALA A 221 -9.06 12.58 0.78
N LEU A 222 -7.77 12.77 0.45
CA LEU A 222 -7.10 14.07 0.52
C LEU A 222 -7.21 14.80 -0.83
N LEU A 223 -7.12 16.13 -0.81
CA LEU A 223 -7.30 16.96 -2.00
C LEU A 223 -6.37 16.58 -3.15
N GLY A 224 -5.10 16.27 -2.86
CA GLY A 224 -4.14 15.82 -3.88
C GLY A 224 -4.56 14.50 -4.54
N ALA A 225 -5.15 13.56 -3.80
CA ALA A 225 -5.70 12.33 -4.36
C ALA A 225 -6.89 12.61 -5.29
N ILE A 226 -7.76 13.56 -4.91
CA ILE A 226 -8.93 13.95 -5.73
C ILE A 226 -8.47 14.58 -7.05
N HIS A 227 -7.48 15.48 -7.00
CA HIS A 227 -6.93 16.10 -8.21
C HIS A 227 -6.32 15.06 -9.16
N LEU A 228 -5.51 14.14 -8.63
CA LEU A 228 -4.93 13.04 -9.42
C LEU A 228 -6.00 12.12 -9.99
N ALA A 229 -6.96 11.72 -9.19
CA ALA A 229 -8.02 10.84 -9.62
C ALA A 229 -8.79 11.43 -10.80
N ARG A 230 -9.12 12.72 -10.75
CA ARG A 230 -9.78 13.43 -11.86
C ARG A 230 -8.90 13.54 -13.09
N LYS A 231 -7.60 13.84 -12.91
CA LYS A 231 -6.63 13.98 -14.01
C LYS A 231 -6.43 12.68 -14.77
N TYR A 232 -6.39 11.54 -14.07
CA TYR A 232 -6.05 10.23 -14.64
C TYR A 232 -7.26 9.27 -14.75
N ASN A 233 -8.48 9.77 -14.56
CA ASN A 233 -9.71 8.98 -14.59
C ASN A 233 -9.74 7.82 -13.57
N LEU A 234 -9.03 7.93 -12.45
CA LEU A 234 -9.10 6.96 -11.36
C LEU A 234 -10.43 7.11 -10.61
N GLY A 235 -11.11 6.01 -10.34
CA GLY A 235 -12.20 5.98 -9.38
C GLY A 235 -11.66 6.22 -7.96
N LEU A 236 -12.25 7.17 -7.22
CA LEU A 236 -11.80 7.50 -5.87
C LEU A 236 -12.95 7.55 -4.89
N ILE A 237 -12.90 6.62 -3.93
CA ILE A 237 -13.87 6.48 -2.85
C ILE A 237 -13.18 6.73 -1.50
N GLY A 238 -13.84 7.48 -0.63
CA GLY A 238 -13.46 7.64 0.76
C GLY A 238 -14.60 7.31 1.71
N PHE A 239 -14.28 7.11 2.99
CA PHE A 239 -15.21 6.77 4.06
C PHE A 239 -16.08 5.54 3.75
N LEU A 240 -15.48 4.53 3.10
CA LEU A 240 -16.16 3.26 2.85
C LEU A 240 -16.28 2.47 4.15
N ARG A 241 -17.46 2.52 4.76
CA ARG A 241 -17.75 1.99 6.11
C ARG A 241 -19.03 1.15 6.16
N GLY A 242 -19.17 0.20 5.24
CA GLY A 242 -20.24 -0.79 5.24
C GLY A 242 -21.63 -0.28 4.79
N ARG A 243 -22.08 0.88 5.23
CA ARG A 243 -23.42 1.41 4.89
C ARG A 243 -23.38 2.58 3.92
N ARG A 244 -22.21 3.20 3.72
CA ARG A 244 -22.04 4.36 2.85
C ARG A 244 -20.60 4.51 2.40
N PHE A 245 -20.41 5.26 1.34
CA PHE A 245 -19.13 5.83 0.91
C PHE A 245 -19.34 7.20 0.24
N ASN A 246 -18.26 7.95 0.10
CA ASN A 246 -18.25 9.17 -0.68
C ASN A 246 -17.47 8.91 -1.97
N LEU A 247 -18.07 9.15 -3.12
CA LEU A 247 -17.41 9.12 -4.41
C LEU A 247 -16.88 10.51 -4.73
N TYR A 248 -15.56 10.65 -4.95
CA TYR A 248 -14.89 11.93 -5.24
C TYR A 248 -14.51 12.09 -6.71
N ALA A 249 -14.33 10.97 -7.42
CA ALA A 249 -14.02 10.93 -8.84
C ALA A 249 -14.36 9.55 -9.42
N GLY A 250 -14.49 9.46 -10.76
CA GLY A 250 -14.57 8.20 -11.49
C GLY A 250 -15.94 7.53 -11.45
N GLU A 251 -17.03 8.28 -11.52
CA GLU A 251 -18.40 7.74 -11.59
C GLU A 251 -18.57 6.72 -12.73
N ALA A 252 -17.89 6.94 -13.86
CA ALA A 252 -17.94 6.05 -15.02
C ALA A 252 -17.40 4.61 -14.78
N TRP A 253 -16.73 4.37 -13.67
CA TRP A 253 -16.33 3.02 -13.24
C TRP A 253 -17.46 2.25 -12.55
N LEU A 254 -18.51 2.96 -12.11
CA LEU A 254 -19.63 2.35 -11.42
C LEU A 254 -20.72 1.92 -12.42
N LYS A 255 -21.30 0.76 -12.15
CA LYS A 255 -22.51 0.31 -12.86
C LYS A 255 -23.70 1.18 -12.43
N PRO A 256 -24.61 1.50 -13.37
CA PRO A 256 -25.84 2.25 -13.05
C PRO A 256 -26.72 1.53 -12.04
#